data_557492f7aae8ff72ad65e5fc22841c90
#
_entry.id   557492f7aae8ff72ad65e5fc22841c90
#
_cell.length_a   1.000
_cell.length_b   1.000
_cell.length_c   1.000
_cell.angle_alpha   90.00
_cell.angle_beta   90.00
_cell.angle_gamma   90.00
#
_symmetry.space_group_name_H-M   'P 1'
#
loop_
_entity.id
_entity.type
_entity.pdbx_description
1 polymer ?
#
loop_
_entity_poly.entity_id
_entity_poly.type
_entity_poly.pdbx_seq_one_letter_code
_entity_poly.pdbx_strand_id
1 'polypeptide(L)'
;AIGTARIMKAVIRLPGPYRARAALVGVSVFAPWTANFLYISGRSPIHRLDMTPIAFVVTGLAGALAVLRYHVIDIQPIAWATVIAGMDDGVVVTDDRGRVVAANPAAQALTGCSTRHAVGKDATEVLIRWPRAVQALKDPVGSSSESVIEIDDREASYELRFSPLRGSRNSTIGRIIIIRDVTEQRRAHNEIVRQQRALAAMEEREALA
;
A
#
# COMPACT_ATOMS: atom_id res chain seq x y z
N ALA A 1 16.36 22.84 22.90
CA ALA A 1 17.53 22.61 22.04
C ALA A 1 17.66 21.15 21.52
N ILE A 2 17.30 20.11 22.33
CA ILE A 2 17.45 18.70 21.93
C ILE A 2 16.42 18.27 20.88
N GLY A 3 15.18 18.81 20.93
CA GLY A 3 14.11 18.49 19.99
C GLY A 3 14.37 19.00 18.56
N THR A 4 14.88 20.22 18.43
CA THR A 4 15.18 20.86 17.13
C THR A 4 16.28 20.15 16.35
N ALA A 5 17.33 19.70 17.04
CA ALA A 5 18.43 18.95 16.42
C ALA A 5 17.99 17.56 15.91
N ARG A 6 17.05 16.91 16.60
CA ARG A 6 16.45 15.63 16.16
C ARG A 6 15.57 15.79 14.93
N ILE A 7 14.74 16.86 14.88
CA ILE A 7 13.91 17.17 13.73
C ILE A 7 14.78 17.50 12.52
N MET A 8 15.83 18.32 12.68
CA MET A 8 16.77 18.65 11.60
C MET A 8 17.48 17.41 11.05
N LYS A 9 17.95 16.49 11.90
CA LYS A 9 18.53 15.21 11.47
C LYS A 9 17.53 14.31 10.76
N ALA A 10 16.27 14.28 11.19
CA ALA A 10 15.21 13.51 10.53
C ALA A 10 14.92 14.05 9.12
N VAL A 11 14.84 15.37 8.95
CA VAL A 11 14.60 16.03 7.65
C VAL A 11 15.73 15.74 6.64
N ILE A 12 16.99 15.71 7.07
CA ILE A 12 18.14 15.45 6.19
C ILE A 12 18.15 14.00 5.65
N ARG A 13 17.53 13.04 6.38
CA ARG A 13 17.48 11.62 6.01
C ARG A 13 16.28 11.23 5.16
N LEU A 14 15.37 12.15 4.86
CA LEU A 14 14.18 11.89 4.05
C LEU A 14 14.55 11.69 2.56
N PRO A 15 13.86 10.78 1.83
CA PRO A 15 13.98 10.65 0.38
C PRO A 15 13.62 11.95 -0.34
N GLY A 16 14.19 12.20 -1.53
CA GLY A 16 14.11 13.45 -2.28
C GLY A 16 12.75 14.16 -2.33
N PRO A 17 11.61 13.48 -2.64
CA PRO A 17 10.31 14.14 -2.70
C PRO A 17 9.78 14.66 -1.36
N TYR A 18 10.24 14.07 -0.24
CA TYR A 18 9.84 14.51 1.10
C TYR A 18 10.69 15.67 1.64
N ARG A 19 11.87 15.88 1.08
CA ARG A 19 12.77 16.98 1.49
C ARG A 19 12.16 18.36 1.22
N ALA A 20 11.55 18.55 0.05
CA ALA A 20 10.90 19.81 -0.30
C ALA A 20 9.71 20.12 0.64
N ARG A 21 8.91 19.10 0.96
CA ARG A 21 7.79 19.20 1.91
C ARG A 21 8.28 19.59 3.31
N ALA A 22 9.28 18.88 3.81
CA ALA A 22 9.88 19.14 5.11
C ALA A 22 10.57 20.52 5.19
N ALA A 23 11.20 20.97 4.10
CA ALA A 23 11.80 22.31 4.02
C ALA A 23 10.74 23.42 4.10
N LEU A 24 9.61 23.30 3.37
CA LEU A 24 8.51 24.28 3.43
C LEU A 24 7.90 24.35 4.84
N VAL A 25 7.66 23.23 5.48
CA VAL A 25 7.19 23.18 6.88
C VAL A 25 8.23 23.77 7.82
N GLY A 26 9.52 23.48 7.60
CA GLY A 26 10.60 24.10 8.37
C GLY A 26 10.64 25.61 8.24
N VAL A 27 10.54 26.14 7.01
CA VAL A 27 10.51 27.60 6.77
C VAL A 27 9.31 28.23 7.48
N SER A 28 8.11 27.61 7.38
CA SER A 28 6.91 28.17 8.04
C SER A 28 7.04 28.25 9.56
N VAL A 29 7.76 27.34 10.18
CA VAL A 29 7.93 27.34 11.64
C VAL A 29 9.08 28.27 12.07
N PHE A 30 10.21 28.23 11.37
CA PHE A 30 11.43 28.94 11.82
C PHE A 30 11.50 30.41 11.37
N ALA A 31 10.81 30.82 10.29
CA ALA A 31 10.89 32.20 9.80
C ALA A 31 10.44 33.23 10.85
N PRO A 32 9.28 33.11 11.53
CA PRO A 32 8.87 34.07 12.55
C PRO A 32 9.81 34.11 13.76
N TRP A 33 10.30 32.93 14.17
CA TRP A 33 11.24 32.82 15.30
C TRP A 33 12.55 33.51 15.01
N THR A 34 13.08 33.36 13.80
CA THR A 34 14.32 34.00 13.39
C THR A 34 14.15 35.53 13.30
N ALA A 35 13.04 35.99 12.70
CA ALA A 35 12.74 37.42 12.61
C ALA A 35 12.62 38.06 13.99
N ASN A 36 11.89 37.44 14.91
CA ASN A 36 11.72 37.91 16.27
C ASN A 36 13.04 37.92 17.05
N PHE A 37 13.86 36.85 16.93
CA PHE A 37 15.17 36.81 17.54
C PHE A 37 16.09 37.93 17.06
N LEU A 38 16.14 38.22 15.74
CA LEU A 38 16.93 39.31 15.18
C LEU A 38 16.44 40.67 15.69
N TYR A 39 15.15 40.86 15.83
CA TYR A 39 14.57 42.10 16.35
C TYR A 39 14.96 42.33 17.82
N ILE A 40 14.74 41.32 18.68
CA ILE A 40 15.07 41.43 20.12
C ILE A 40 16.57 41.58 20.35
N SER A 41 17.42 40.94 19.55
CA SER A 41 18.88 41.02 19.68
C SER A 41 19.47 42.33 19.12
N GLY A 42 18.64 43.23 18.59
CA GLY A 42 19.08 44.49 17.99
C GLY A 42 19.88 44.33 16.67
N ARG A 43 19.89 43.10 16.10
CA ARG A 43 20.56 42.78 14.82
C ARG A 43 19.62 42.78 13.61
N SER A 44 18.47 43.46 13.71
CA SER A 44 17.55 43.60 12.60
C SER A 44 18.25 44.32 11.43
N PRO A 45 18.13 43.78 10.17
CA PRO A 45 18.74 44.41 8.99
C PRO A 45 18.17 45.83 8.69
N ILE A 46 17.00 46.13 9.19
CA ILE A 46 16.38 47.45 9.08
C ILE A 46 16.20 47.99 10.50
N HIS A 47 16.92 49.09 10.82
CA HIS A 47 16.88 49.69 12.15
C HIS A 47 15.44 50.10 12.52
N ARG A 48 14.99 49.67 13.70
CA ARG A 48 13.67 49.95 14.29
C ARG A 48 12.45 49.36 13.56
N LEU A 49 12.64 48.53 12.54
CA LEU A 49 11.54 47.85 11.89
C LEU A 49 11.39 46.43 12.44
N ASP A 50 10.20 46.10 12.94
CA ASP A 50 9.86 44.73 13.28
C ASP A 50 9.54 43.91 12.00
N MET A 51 10.41 42.96 11.69
CA MET A 51 10.27 42.08 10.52
C MET A 51 9.32 40.89 10.76
N THR A 52 8.81 40.74 12.00
CA THR A 52 7.95 39.62 12.35
C THR A 52 6.67 39.56 11.52
N PRO A 53 5.94 40.64 11.22
CA PRO A 53 4.77 40.59 10.35
C PRO A 53 5.09 40.07 8.94
N ILE A 54 6.24 40.49 8.38
CA ILE A 54 6.68 40.00 7.06
C ILE A 54 6.99 38.51 7.11
N ALA A 55 7.63 38.04 8.18
CA ALA A 55 7.90 36.64 8.37
C ALA A 55 6.61 35.78 8.49
N PHE A 56 5.53 36.32 9.07
CA PHE A 56 4.22 35.66 9.09
C PHE A 56 3.59 35.55 7.70
N VAL A 57 3.76 36.53 6.84
CA VAL A 57 3.32 36.44 5.42
C VAL A 57 4.07 35.32 4.71
N VAL A 58 5.39 35.23 4.88
CA VAL A 58 6.20 34.15 4.33
C VAL A 58 5.75 32.80 4.86
N THR A 59 5.48 32.68 6.15
CA THR A 59 4.93 31.47 6.80
C THR A 59 3.59 31.07 6.18
N GLY A 60 2.66 32.00 6.01
CA GLY A 60 1.36 31.76 5.41
C GLY A 60 1.47 31.26 3.96
N LEU A 61 2.32 31.89 3.15
CA LEU A 61 2.57 31.46 1.77
C LEU A 61 3.24 30.08 1.71
N ALA A 62 4.25 29.84 2.53
CA ALA A 62 4.92 28.55 2.59
C ALA A 62 3.96 27.42 3.06
N GLY A 63 3.13 27.72 4.05
CA GLY A 63 2.09 26.79 4.53
C GLY A 63 1.02 26.51 3.47
N ALA A 64 0.52 27.55 2.79
CA ALA A 64 -0.43 27.39 1.70
C ALA A 64 0.16 26.55 0.54
N LEU A 65 1.39 26.82 0.14
CA LEU A 65 2.11 26.04 -0.87
C LEU A 65 2.31 24.56 -0.42
N ALA A 66 2.62 24.34 0.85
CA ALA A 66 2.76 22.99 1.39
C ALA A 66 1.44 22.21 1.31
N VAL A 67 0.32 22.83 1.65
CA VAL A 67 -1.01 22.20 1.58
C VAL A 67 -1.47 22.00 0.14
N LEU A 68 -1.45 23.07 -0.67
CA LEU A 68 -2.03 23.04 -2.02
C LEU A 68 -1.17 22.25 -3.02
N ARG A 69 0.16 22.37 -2.94
CA ARG A 69 1.05 21.76 -3.93
C ARG A 69 1.52 20.38 -3.56
N TYR A 70 1.64 20.10 -2.28
CA TYR A 70 2.21 18.84 -1.79
C TYR A 70 1.24 17.95 -1.01
N HIS A 71 -0.02 18.37 -0.86
CA HIS A 71 -1.06 17.61 -0.14
C HIS A 71 -0.54 17.09 1.21
N VAL A 72 0.08 17.98 2.00
CA VAL A 72 0.69 17.61 3.30
C VAL A 72 -0.35 17.04 4.28
N ILE A 73 -1.62 17.44 4.12
CA ILE A 73 -2.76 16.94 4.90
C ILE A 73 -3.56 15.99 3.99
N ASP A 74 -3.00 14.84 3.68
CA ASP A 74 -3.71 13.81 2.93
C ASP A 74 -4.10 12.67 3.88
N ILE A 75 -5.42 12.54 4.13
CA ILE A 75 -5.98 11.51 5.02
C ILE A 75 -6.19 10.18 4.25
N GLN A 76 -6.08 10.19 2.91
CA GLN A 76 -6.34 9.02 2.06
C GLN A 76 -5.50 7.78 2.43
N PRO A 77 -4.20 7.88 2.77
CA PRO A 77 -3.41 6.69 3.10
C PRO A 77 -3.94 5.88 4.29
N ILE A 78 -4.53 6.58 5.28
CA ILE A 78 -5.03 5.93 6.50
C ILE A 78 -6.33 5.17 6.21
N ALA A 79 -7.24 5.75 5.43
CA ALA A 79 -8.50 5.11 5.05
C ALA A 79 -8.24 3.84 4.22
N TRP A 80 -7.36 3.90 3.22
CA TRP A 80 -6.99 2.74 2.41
C TRP A 80 -6.33 1.62 3.22
N ALA A 81 -5.41 1.97 4.13
CA ALA A 81 -4.77 0.99 4.99
C ALA A 81 -5.79 0.26 5.87
N THR A 82 -6.79 0.99 6.41
CA THR A 82 -7.85 0.41 7.24
C THR A 82 -8.76 -0.51 6.43
N VAL A 83 -9.15 -0.10 5.20
CA VAL A 83 -9.99 -0.92 4.32
C VAL A 83 -9.25 -2.22 3.95
N ILE A 84 -8.00 -2.13 3.51
CA ILE A 84 -7.21 -3.31 3.14
C ILE A 84 -6.95 -4.22 4.36
N ALA A 85 -6.75 -3.64 5.54
CA ALA A 85 -6.57 -4.40 6.77
C ALA A 85 -7.83 -5.15 7.20
N GLY A 86 -9.02 -4.63 6.88
CA GLY A 86 -10.31 -5.24 7.18
C GLY A 86 -10.86 -6.19 6.10
N MET A 87 -10.12 -6.41 5.00
CA MET A 87 -10.53 -7.36 3.96
C MET A 87 -10.28 -8.80 4.41
N ASP A 88 -11.22 -9.69 4.09
CA ASP A 88 -11.08 -11.14 4.29
C ASP A 88 -10.16 -11.77 3.23
N ASP A 89 -10.08 -11.17 2.05
CA ASP A 89 -9.14 -11.58 1.00
C ASP A 89 -7.71 -11.21 1.40
N GLY A 90 -6.78 -12.13 1.23
CA GLY A 90 -5.34 -11.87 1.41
C GLY A 90 -4.82 -10.97 0.29
N VAL A 91 -4.17 -9.87 0.64
CA VAL A 91 -3.54 -8.95 -0.33
C VAL A 91 -2.05 -8.89 -0.08
N VAL A 92 -1.26 -9.21 -1.11
CA VAL A 92 0.20 -9.08 -1.13
C VAL A 92 0.59 -8.17 -2.28
N VAL A 93 1.43 -7.18 -2.01
CA VAL A 93 1.96 -6.24 -3.02
C VAL A 93 3.45 -6.47 -3.16
N THR A 94 3.92 -6.58 -4.40
CA THR A 94 5.34 -6.72 -4.71
C THR A 94 5.87 -5.53 -5.51
N ASP A 95 7.17 -5.31 -5.46
CA ASP A 95 7.88 -4.40 -6.34
C ASP A 95 8.13 -5.04 -7.73
N ASP A 96 8.84 -4.30 -8.60
CA ASP A 96 9.25 -4.74 -9.95
C ASP A 96 10.25 -5.92 -9.93
N ARG A 97 10.90 -6.17 -8.79
CA ARG A 97 11.83 -7.28 -8.55
C ARG A 97 11.17 -8.50 -7.91
N GLY A 98 9.83 -8.46 -7.68
CA GLY A 98 9.10 -9.55 -7.04
C GLY A 98 9.24 -9.60 -5.52
N ARG A 99 9.82 -8.58 -4.87
CA ARG A 99 9.93 -8.50 -3.41
C ARG A 99 8.66 -7.94 -2.80
N VAL A 100 8.21 -8.55 -1.71
CA VAL A 100 7.02 -8.11 -0.99
C VAL A 100 7.25 -6.73 -0.38
N VAL A 101 6.40 -5.77 -0.73
CA VAL A 101 6.38 -4.40 -0.19
C VAL A 101 5.34 -4.25 0.91
N ALA A 102 4.19 -4.93 0.75
CA ALA A 102 3.11 -4.89 1.73
C ALA A 102 2.30 -6.20 1.69
N ALA A 103 1.71 -6.55 2.85
CA ALA A 103 0.76 -7.64 2.98
C ALA A 103 -0.25 -7.28 4.08
N ASN A 104 -1.54 -7.60 3.85
CA ASN A 104 -2.58 -7.38 4.84
C ASN A 104 -2.66 -8.53 5.88
N PRO A 105 -3.42 -8.36 6.98
CA PRO A 105 -3.57 -9.40 8.00
C PRO A 105 -4.16 -10.72 7.45
N ALA A 106 -5.09 -10.66 6.50
CA ALA A 106 -5.66 -11.86 5.88
C ALA A 106 -4.60 -12.65 5.10
N ALA A 107 -3.70 -11.97 4.37
CA ALA A 107 -2.58 -12.64 3.70
C ALA A 107 -1.65 -13.35 4.70
N GLN A 108 -1.44 -12.78 5.90
CA GLN A 108 -0.67 -13.44 6.95
C GLN A 108 -1.33 -14.74 7.43
N ALA A 109 -2.65 -14.70 7.65
CA ALA A 109 -3.40 -15.87 8.08
C ALA A 109 -3.35 -17.00 7.04
N LEU A 110 -3.53 -16.64 5.75
CA LEU A 110 -3.56 -17.60 4.64
C LEU A 110 -2.17 -18.18 4.32
N THR A 111 -1.13 -17.35 4.32
CA THR A 111 0.25 -17.78 3.99
C THR A 111 1.00 -18.36 5.18
N GLY A 112 0.55 -18.08 6.40
CA GLY A 112 1.28 -18.41 7.64
C GLY A 112 2.52 -17.55 7.87
N CYS A 113 2.76 -16.51 7.05
CA CYS A 113 3.92 -15.63 7.14
C CYS A 113 3.53 -14.26 7.71
N SER A 114 4.12 -13.83 8.83
CA SER A 114 3.83 -12.51 9.38
C SER A 114 4.31 -11.39 8.45
N THR A 115 3.59 -10.26 8.37
CA THR A 115 3.95 -9.12 7.50
C THR A 115 5.39 -8.64 7.74
N ARG A 116 5.85 -8.62 8.99
CA ARG A 116 7.23 -8.20 9.33
C ARG A 116 8.30 -9.11 8.72
N HIS A 117 8.01 -10.39 8.55
CA HIS A 117 8.90 -11.36 7.93
C HIS A 117 8.71 -11.44 6.42
N ALA A 118 7.53 -11.12 5.91
CA ALA A 118 7.23 -11.14 4.48
C ALA A 118 7.83 -9.93 3.75
N VAL A 119 7.77 -8.73 4.34
CA VAL A 119 8.27 -7.50 3.70
C VAL A 119 9.76 -7.58 3.44
N GLY A 120 10.16 -7.31 2.19
CA GLY A 120 11.53 -7.38 1.69
C GLY A 120 11.97 -8.74 1.20
N LYS A 121 11.21 -9.82 1.48
CA LYS A 121 11.45 -11.16 0.92
C LYS A 121 10.91 -11.30 -0.49
N ASP A 122 11.43 -12.27 -1.21
CA ASP A 122 10.85 -12.67 -2.49
C ASP A 122 9.44 -13.26 -2.29
N ALA A 123 8.49 -12.88 -3.14
CA ALA A 123 7.12 -13.36 -3.04
C ALA A 123 7.01 -14.89 -3.23
N THR A 124 7.98 -15.50 -3.92
CA THR A 124 8.06 -16.96 -4.06
C THR A 124 8.32 -17.66 -2.74
N GLU A 125 9.05 -17.03 -1.80
CA GLU A 125 9.26 -17.56 -0.46
C GLU A 125 7.98 -17.48 0.39
N VAL A 126 7.24 -16.37 0.24
CA VAL A 126 5.99 -16.15 0.99
C VAL A 126 4.87 -17.06 0.50
N LEU A 127 4.81 -17.34 -0.81
CA LEU A 127 3.80 -18.19 -1.44
C LEU A 127 4.29 -19.64 -1.64
N ILE A 128 5.36 -20.05 -0.97
CA ILE A 128 5.99 -21.37 -1.14
C ILE A 128 5.01 -22.54 -0.92
N ARG A 129 3.98 -22.34 -0.09
CA ARG A 129 2.90 -23.30 0.14
C ARG A 129 2.15 -23.66 -1.15
N TRP A 130 2.13 -22.75 -2.14
CA TRP A 130 1.39 -22.93 -3.38
C TRP A 130 2.33 -22.95 -4.60
N PRO A 131 2.82 -24.14 -5.01
CA PRO A 131 3.79 -24.27 -6.12
C PRO A 131 3.33 -23.65 -7.45
N ARG A 132 2.02 -23.72 -7.75
CA ARG A 132 1.44 -23.08 -8.94
C ARG A 132 1.54 -21.56 -8.90
N ALA A 133 1.31 -20.96 -7.72
CA ALA A 133 1.49 -19.51 -7.52
C ALA A 133 2.95 -19.10 -7.69
N VAL A 134 3.88 -19.89 -7.15
CA VAL A 134 5.33 -19.68 -7.32
C VAL A 134 5.71 -19.74 -8.80
N GLN A 135 5.13 -20.67 -9.57
CA GLN A 135 5.39 -20.75 -11.01
C GLN A 135 4.88 -19.52 -11.77
N ALA A 136 3.67 -19.04 -11.45
CA ALA A 136 3.10 -17.81 -12.05
C ALA A 136 3.89 -16.54 -11.71
N LEU A 137 4.55 -16.51 -10.56
CA LEU A 137 5.42 -15.38 -10.19
C LEU A 137 6.70 -15.31 -11.01
N LYS A 138 7.16 -16.42 -11.60
CA LYS A 138 8.35 -16.48 -12.46
C LYS A 138 8.13 -15.83 -13.82
N ASP A 139 6.86 -15.66 -14.22
CA ASP A 139 6.56 -14.92 -15.44
C ASP A 139 6.94 -13.43 -15.25
N PRO A 140 7.54 -12.80 -16.27
CA PRO A 140 8.03 -11.43 -16.15
C PRO A 140 6.95 -10.48 -15.64
N VAL A 141 7.30 -9.60 -14.72
CA VAL A 141 6.40 -8.57 -14.13
C VAL A 141 5.79 -7.64 -15.21
N GLY A 142 6.31 -7.69 -16.43
CA GLY A 142 5.84 -6.91 -17.58
C GLY A 142 4.73 -7.56 -18.41
N SER A 143 4.31 -8.80 -18.14
CA SER A 143 3.15 -9.36 -18.83
C SER A 143 1.91 -8.58 -18.40
N SER A 144 1.32 -7.86 -19.35
CA SER A 144 0.21 -6.90 -19.13
C SER A 144 -1.13 -7.57 -18.87
N SER A 145 -1.18 -8.87 -18.72
CA SER A 145 -2.40 -9.65 -18.48
C SER A 145 -2.56 -10.02 -17.02
N GLU A 146 -3.77 -9.83 -16.54
CA GLU A 146 -4.26 -10.39 -15.29
C GLU A 146 -4.30 -11.93 -15.42
N SER A 147 -3.77 -12.64 -14.44
CA SER A 147 -3.82 -14.11 -14.40
C SER A 147 -4.52 -14.58 -13.13
N VAL A 148 -5.37 -15.59 -13.29
CA VAL A 148 -6.09 -16.22 -12.17
C VAL A 148 -5.66 -17.68 -12.10
N ILE A 149 -5.32 -18.13 -10.90
CA ILE A 149 -4.92 -19.51 -10.62
C ILE A 149 -5.80 -20.06 -9.52
N GLU A 150 -6.41 -21.18 -9.78
CA GLU A 150 -7.15 -21.94 -8.79
C GLU A 150 -6.24 -23.02 -8.19
N ILE A 151 -6.24 -23.11 -6.87
CA ILE A 151 -5.44 -24.04 -6.13
C ILE A 151 -6.36 -24.81 -5.18
N ASP A 152 -6.42 -26.13 -5.39
CA ASP A 152 -7.08 -27.03 -4.45
C ASP A 152 -6.00 -27.64 -3.55
N ASP A 153 -6.04 -27.28 -2.28
CA ASP A 153 -5.30 -27.95 -1.21
C ASP A 153 -6.23 -29.00 -0.55
N ARG A 154 -5.68 -29.94 0.20
CA ARG A 154 -6.45 -31.10 0.73
C ARG A 154 -7.72 -30.71 1.50
N GLU A 155 -7.77 -29.52 2.07
CA GLU A 155 -8.89 -29.05 2.92
C GLU A 155 -9.54 -27.78 2.43
N ALA A 156 -8.90 -27.01 1.52
CA ALA A 156 -9.34 -25.69 1.10
C ALA A 156 -9.05 -25.42 -0.38
N SER A 157 -9.91 -24.62 -1.01
CA SER A 157 -9.74 -24.15 -2.38
C SER A 157 -9.46 -22.67 -2.37
N TYR A 158 -8.40 -22.25 -3.07
CA TYR A 158 -7.99 -20.84 -3.15
C TYR A 158 -8.03 -20.36 -4.59
N GLU A 159 -8.47 -19.12 -4.78
CA GLU A 159 -8.31 -18.38 -6.02
C GLU A 159 -7.22 -17.31 -5.82
N LEU A 160 -6.16 -17.37 -6.63
CA LEU A 160 -5.10 -16.39 -6.64
C LEU A 160 -5.17 -15.56 -7.91
N ARG A 161 -5.32 -14.23 -7.75
CA ARG A 161 -5.36 -13.28 -8.84
C ARG A 161 -4.11 -12.42 -8.82
N PHE A 162 -3.42 -12.37 -9.96
CA PHE A 162 -2.21 -11.58 -10.15
C PHE A 162 -2.53 -10.42 -11.10
N SER A 163 -2.34 -9.20 -10.64
CA SER A 163 -2.60 -7.99 -11.42
C SER A 163 -1.37 -7.08 -11.41
N PRO A 164 -0.98 -6.50 -12.56
CA PRO A 164 0.14 -5.57 -12.61
C PRO A 164 -0.20 -4.28 -11.89
N LEU A 165 0.71 -3.81 -11.03
CA LEU A 165 0.63 -2.49 -10.42
C LEU A 165 1.26 -1.46 -11.35
N ARG A 166 0.46 -0.51 -11.86
CA ARG A 166 0.91 0.48 -12.82
C ARG A 166 1.21 1.82 -12.15
N GLY A 167 2.33 2.42 -12.52
CA GLY A 167 2.73 3.75 -12.10
C GLY A 167 2.15 4.86 -12.99
N SER A 168 2.47 6.11 -12.67
CA SER A 168 1.93 7.33 -13.30
C SER A 168 2.18 7.46 -14.82
N ARG A 169 3.12 6.70 -15.39
CA ARG A 169 3.44 6.67 -16.84
C ARG A 169 3.05 5.35 -17.50
N ASN A 170 2.08 4.63 -16.94
CA ASN A 170 1.67 3.29 -17.38
C ASN A 170 2.80 2.23 -17.32
N SER A 171 3.92 2.54 -16.68
CA SER A 171 4.98 1.59 -16.39
C SER A 171 4.55 0.62 -15.29
N THR A 172 4.85 -0.66 -15.44
CA THR A 172 4.63 -1.63 -14.35
C THR A 172 5.68 -1.40 -13.27
N ILE A 173 5.22 -1.08 -12.06
CA ILE A 173 6.07 -0.81 -10.89
C ILE A 173 6.03 -1.93 -9.87
N GLY A 174 5.25 -2.98 -10.13
CA GLY A 174 5.09 -4.13 -9.26
C GLY A 174 3.89 -4.98 -9.63
N ARG A 175 3.45 -5.80 -8.70
CA ARG A 175 2.31 -6.70 -8.86
C ARG A 175 1.47 -6.74 -7.58
N ILE A 176 0.14 -6.84 -7.75
CA ILE A 176 -0.80 -7.11 -6.66
C ILE A 176 -1.21 -8.57 -6.79
N ILE A 177 -1.16 -9.30 -5.68
CA ILE A 177 -1.58 -10.69 -5.56
C ILE A 177 -2.75 -10.71 -4.57
N ILE A 178 -3.93 -11.12 -5.03
CA ILE A 178 -5.10 -11.30 -4.20
C ILE A 178 -5.32 -12.80 -3.99
N ILE A 179 -5.49 -13.21 -2.74
CA ILE A 179 -5.68 -14.58 -2.33
C ILE A 179 -7.07 -14.67 -1.70
N ARG A 180 -7.98 -15.37 -2.35
CA ARG A 180 -9.35 -15.58 -1.89
C ARG A 180 -9.55 -17.03 -1.51
N ASP A 181 -10.10 -17.28 -0.32
CA ASP A 181 -10.61 -18.60 0.05
C ASP A 181 -12.00 -18.79 -0.59
N VAL A 182 -12.10 -19.76 -1.48
CA VAL A 182 -13.34 -20.11 -2.20
C VAL A 182 -13.88 -21.47 -1.79
N THR A 183 -13.41 -22.01 -0.66
CA THR A 183 -13.74 -23.36 -0.19
C THR A 183 -15.25 -23.57 -0.03
N GLU A 184 -15.91 -22.69 0.70
CA GLU A 184 -17.36 -22.81 0.92
C GLU A 184 -18.15 -22.60 -0.37
N GLN A 185 -17.75 -21.64 -1.19
CA GLN A 185 -18.39 -21.39 -2.47
C GLN A 185 -18.29 -22.61 -3.40
N ARG A 186 -17.14 -23.25 -3.45
CA ARG A 186 -16.95 -24.49 -4.23
C ARG A 186 -17.71 -25.68 -3.67
N ARG A 187 -17.73 -25.84 -2.34
CA ARG A 187 -18.52 -26.91 -1.70
C ARG A 187 -20.00 -26.77 -2.04
N ALA A 188 -20.55 -25.57 -1.90
CA ALA A 188 -21.95 -25.30 -2.25
C ALA A 188 -22.23 -25.54 -3.73
N HIS A 189 -21.36 -25.09 -4.62
CA HIS A 189 -21.49 -25.29 -6.06
C HIS A 189 -21.45 -26.80 -6.42
N ASN A 190 -20.51 -27.53 -5.87
CA ASN A 190 -20.38 -28.97 -6.12
C ASN A 190 -21.59 -29.76 -5.60
N GLU A 191 -22.19 -29.34 -4.49
CA GLU A 191 -23.40 -29.96 -3.97
C GLU A 191 -24.59 -29.74 -4.91
N ILE A 192 -24.79 -28.51 -5.41
CA ILE A 192 -25.83 -28.21 -6.39
C ILE A 192 -25.64 -29.06 -7.66
N VAL A 193 -24.41 -29.17 -8.17
CA VAL A 193 -24.10 -29.99 -9.35
C VAL A 193 -24.39 -31.47 -9.10
N ARG A 194 -24.08 -31.97 -7.92
CA ARG A 194 -24.40 -33.37 -7.53
C ARG A 194 -25.90 -33.62 -7.50
N GLN A 195 -26.67 -32.70 -6.92
CA GLN A 195 -28.13 -32.81 -6.84
C GLN A 195 -28.75 -32.78 -8.24
N GLN A 196 -28.30 -31.87 -9.12
CA GLN A 196 -28.78 -31.79 -10.50
C GLN A 196 -28.49 -33.06 -11.28
N ARG A 197 -27.29 -33.65 -11.14
CA ARG A 197 -26.95 -34.90 -11.79
C ARG A 197 -27.77 -36.07 -11.26
N ALA A 198 -28.05 -36.11 -9.95
CA ALA A 198 -28.92 -37.16 -9.37
C ALA A 198 -30.37 -37.09 -9.88
N LEU A 199 -30.91 -35.86 -9.98
CA LEU A 199 -32.24 -35.61 -10.56
C LEU A 199 -32.32 -36.04 -12.04
N ALA A 200 -31.35 -35.61 -12.84
CA ALA A 200 -31.28 -36.01 -14.25
C ALA A 200 -31.20 -37.52 -14.45
N ALA A 201 -30.41 -38.21 -13.61
CA ALA A 201 -30.30 -39.65 -13.65
C ALA A 201 -31.60 -40.39 -13.21
N MET A 202 -32.41 -39.78 -12.34
CA MET A 202 -33.73 -40.30 -11.98
C MET A 202 -34.75 -40.12 -13.12
N GLU A 203 -34.77 -38.95 -13.74
CA GLU A 203 -35.64 -38.67 -14.89
C GLU A 203 -35.34 -39.60 -16.11
N GLU A 204 -34.04 -39.85 -16.39
CA GLU A 204 -33.65 -40.80 -17.42
C GLU A 204 -34.14 -42.23 -17.12
N ARG A 205 -34.10 -42.66 -15.87
CA ARG A 205 -34.60 -44.01 -15.47
C ARG A 205 -36.12 -44.11 -15.58
N GLU A 206 -36.83 -43.05 -15.22
CA GLU A 206 -38.29 -43.04 -15.38
C GLU A 206 -38.73 -43.01 -16.84
N ALA A 207 -37.99 -42.34 -17.74
CA ALA A 207 -38.28 -42.30 -19.15
C ALA A 207 -38.01 -43.60 -19.92
N LEU A 208 -37.22 -44.51 -19.32
CA LEU A 208 -36.86 -45.82 -19.90
C LEU A 208 -37.68 -46.98 -19.33
N ALA A 209 -38.54 -46.75 -18.33
CA ALA A 209 -39.41 -47.73 -17.71
C ALA A 209 -40.83 -47.69 -18.27
#